data_ab991a4363ed89d0810fbd80041835e7
#
_entry.id   ab991a4363ed89d0810fbd80041835e7
#
_cell.length_a   1.000
_cell.length_b   1.000
_cell.length_c   1.000
_cell.angle_alpha   90.00
_cell.angle_beta   90.00
_cell.angle_gamma   90.00
#
_symmetry.space_group_name_H-M   'P 1'
#
loop_
_entity.id
_entity.type
_entity.pdbx_description
1 polymer ?
#
loop_
_entity_poly.entity_id
_entity_poly.type
_entity_poly.pdbx_seq_one_letter_code
_entity_poly.pdbx_strand_id
1 'polypeptide(L)'
;MRLEYDMPHVFHPQSYEEDNARALDASLEYLISLDQIFLDRYPQTPPLYRLGVRYGRTKIWDTIPALILKGHGDCKTLTAARVAELRRAGYDARPVHRWIMPEGPEGPTDFHILVLTNARGPTINAEGWEDPSKVLGMEANENAYMRGPQGVPGGEGFFRRLFGWGR
;
A
#
# COMPACT_ATOMS: atom_id res chain seq x y z
N MET A 1 4.97 -15.47 3.02
CA MET A 1 4.38 -15.96 1.75
C MET A 1 4.59 -14.86 0.73
N ARG A 2 5.19 -15.16 -0.42
CA ARG A 2 5.35 -14.21 -1.54
C ARG A 2 4.34 -14.60 -2.59
N LEU A 3 3.48 -13.67 -2.98
CA LEU A 3 2.56 -13.83 -4.10
C LEU A 3 3.09 -12.96 -5.23
N GLU A 4 3.45 -13.59 -6.33
CA GLU A 4 3.77 -12.92 -7.58
C GLU A 4 2.58 -13.09 -8.52
N TYR A 5 1.94 -11.98 -8.86
CA TYR A 5 0.94 -11.96 -9.91
C TYR A 5 1.57 -11.40 -11.17
N ASP A 6 1.70 -12.25 -12.17
CA ASP A 6 1.79 -11.78 -13.54
C ASP A 6 0.34 -11.53 -13.97
N MET A 7 -0.09 -10.27 -14.00
CA MET A 7 -1.38 -9.94 -14.59
C MET A 7 -1.23 -10.16 -16.10
N PRO A 8 -1.80 -11.23 -16.66
CA PRO A 8 -1.61 -11.49 -18.07
C PRO A 8 -2.23 -10.36 -18.88
N HIS A 9 -1.57 -9.93 -19.94
CA HIS A 9 -2.07 -8.99 -20.94
C HIS A 9 -3.29 -9.54 -21.72
N VAL A 10 -4.18 -10.25 -21.03
CA VAL A 10 -5.30 -11.00 -21.60
C VAL A 10 -6.51 -10.10 -21.84
N PHE A 11 -6.51 -8.88 -21.32
CA PHE A 11 -7.66 -8.01 -21.43
C PHE A 11 -7.66 -7.22 -22.73
N HIS A 12 -8.75 -7.32 -23.44
CA HIS A 12 -8.96 -6.60 -24.70
C HIS A 12 -8.87 -5.09 -24.47
N PRO A 13 -8.19 -4.30 -25.32
CA PRO A 13 -7.97 -2.86 -25.09
C PRO A 13 -9.25 -2.04 -24.84
N GLN A 14 -10.42 -2.49 -25.27
CA GLN A 14 -11.70 -1.79 -25.10
C GLN A 14 -12.46 -2.14 -23.82
N SER A 15 -12.15 -3.28 -23.17
CA SER A 15 -12.68 -3.65 -21.84
C SER A 15 -11.67 -3.40 -20.72
N TYR A 16 -10.54 -2.84 -21.08
CA TYR A 16 -9.30 -2.80 -20.29
C TYR A 16 -9.45 -2.10 -18.94
N GLU A 17 -10.19 -0.99 -18.87
CA GLU A 17 -10.31 -0.22 -17.63
C GLU A 17 -11.15 -0.91 -16.56
N GLU A 18 -12.31 -1.46 -16.91
CA GLU A 18 -13.21 -2.09 -15.94
C GLU A 18 -12.66 -3.40 -15.41
N ASP A 19 -12.12 -4.25 -16.29
CA ASP A 19 -11.59 -5.55 -15.89
C ASP A 19 -10.29 -5.40 -15.10
N ASN A 20 -9.44 -4.47 -15.47
CA ASN A 20 -8.25 -4.14 -14.69
C ASN A 20 -8.62 -3.52 -13.34
N ALA A 21 -9.63 -2.66 -13.29
CA ALA A 21 -10.11 -2.10 -12.03
C ALA A 21 -10.62 -3.20 -11.09
N ARG A 22 -11.43 -4.15 -11.59
CA ARG A 22 -11.92 -5.29 -10.78
C ARG A 22 -10.79 -6.20 -10.31
N ALA A 23 -9.82 -6.50 -11.18
CA ALA A 23 -8.66 -7.31 -10.82
C ALA A 23 -7.79 -6.61 -9.76
N LEU A 24 -7.61 -5.30 -9.89
CA LEU A 24 -6.89 -4.47 -8.92
C LEU A 24 -7.61 -4.45 -7.57
N ASP A 25 -8.92 -4.23 -7.56
CA ASP A 25 -9.74 -4.23 -6.34
C ASP A 25 -9.68 -5.59 -5.64
N ALA A 26 -9.83 -6.69 -6.38
CA ALA A 26 -9.73 -8.05 -5.82
C ALA A 26 -8.34 -8.32 -5.22
N SER A 27 -7.28 -7.87 -5.87
CA SER A 27 -5.91 -8.02 -5.40
C SER A 27 -5.65 -7.18 -4.14
N LEU A 28 -6.18 -5.96 -4.08
CA LEU A 28 -6.11 -5.11 -2.90
C LEU A 28 -6.87 -5.70 -1.71
N GLU A 29 -8.10 -6.18 -1.92
CA GLU A 29 -8.89 -6.82 -0.85
C GLU A 29 -8.21 -8.08 -0.32
N TYR A 30 -7.57 -8.86 -1.18
CA TYR A 30 -6.79 -10.01 -0.74
C TYR A 30 -5.59 -9.59 0.13
N LEU A 31 -4.83 -8.59 -0.29
CA LEU A 31 -3.69 -8.06 0.48
C LEU A 31 -4.15 -7.49 1.83
N ILE A 32 -5.24 -6.72 1.84
CA ILE A 32 -5.86 -6.17 3.06
C ILE A 32 -6.24 -7.30 4.02
N SER A 33 -6.84 -8.38 3.51
CA SER A 33 -7.23 -9.53 4.34
C SER A 33 -6.02 -10.20 4.98
N LEU A 34 -4.92 -10.36 4.26
CA LEU A 34 -3.67 -10.89 4.82
C LEU A 34 -3.10 -9.97 5.91
N ASP A 35 -3.15 -8.68 5.70
CA ASP A 35 -2.69 -7.70 6.67
C ASP A 35 -3.58 -7.65 7.92
N GLN A 36 -4.90 -7.81 7.79
CA GLN A 36 -5.81 -7.94 8.93
C GLN A 36 -5.48 -9.19 9.76
N ILE A 37 -5.30 -10.35 9.12
CA ILE A 37 -4.88 -11.59 9.80
C ILE A 37 -3.56 -11.38 10.57
N PHE A 38 -2.60 -10.69 9.95
CA PHE A 38 -1.34 -10.38 10.62
C PHE A 38 -1.55 -9.48 11.84
N LEU A 39 -2.30 -8.39 11.69
CA LEU A 39 -2.56 -7.45 12.77
C LEU A 39 -3.35 -8.08 13.92
N ASP A 40 -4.27 -9.00 13.64
CA ASP A 40 -5.03 -9.74 14.68
C ASP A 40 -4.12 -10.66 15.47
N ARG A 41 -3.18 -11.31 14.79
CA ARG A 41 -2.20 -12.20 15.45
C ARG A 41 -1.15 -11.42 16.24
N TYR A 42 -0.81 -10.22 15.79
CA TYR A 42 0.23 -9.36 16.39
C TYR A 42 -0.35 -7.98 16.73
N PRO A 43 -1.24 -7.91 17.74
CA PRO A 43 -1.99 -6.68 18.08
C PRO A 43 -1.11 -5.53 18.56
N GLN A 44 0.13 -5.79 18.97
CA GLN A 44 1.12 -4.80 19.38
C GLN A 44 1.88 -4.16 18.19
N THR A 45 1.60 -4.57 16.94
CA THR A 45 2.21 -3.96 15.76
C THR A 45 1.92 -2.44 15.76
N PRO A 46 2.94 -1.59 15.71
CA PRO A 46 2.72 -0.15 15.63
C PRO A 46 1.94 0.22 14.37
N PRO A 47 1.17 1.32 14.41
CA PRO A 47 0.51 1.84 13.22
C PRO A 47 1.49 2.14 12.08
N LEU A 48 1.02 2.05 10.84
CA LEU A 48 1.79 2.24 9.61
C LEU A 48 2.74 3.45 9.69
N TYR A 49 2.24 4.59 10.12
CA TYR A 49 3.02 5.84 10.21
C TYR A 49 4.07 5.85 11.33
N ARG A 50 4.12 4.80 12.16
CA ARG A 50 5.13 4.61 13.21
C ARG A 50 6.04 3.40 12.96
N LEU A 51 5.86 2.70 11.84
CA LEU A 51 6.68 1.54 11.48
C LEU A 51 8.08 1.92 10.98
N GLY A 52 8.35 3.21 10.73
CA GLY A 52 9.61 3.65 10.14
C GLY A 52 9.75 3.35 8.65
N VAL A 53 8.66 2.97 8.00
CA VAL A 53 8.61 2.74 6.55
C VAL A 53 8.46 4.05 5.79
N ARG A 54 8.87 4.05 4.52
CA ARG A 54 8.77 5.18 3.61
C ARG A 54 8.11 4.78 2.31
N TYR A 55 7.64 5.77 1.58
CA TYR A 55 7.24 5.53 0.20
C TYR A 55 8.45 5.15 -0.66
N GLY A 56 8.27 4.12 -1.50
CA GLY A 56 9.25 3.70 -2.49
C GLY A 56 8.57 2.85 -3.56
N ARG A 57 8.78 3.19 -4.83
CA ARG A 57 8.16 2.50 -5.97
C ARG A 57 8.64 1.05 -6.04
N THR A 58 7.71 0.11 -6.14
CA THR A 58 8.00 -1.33 -6.27
C THR A 58 6.94 -1.99 -7.14
N LYS A 59 7.33 -3.04 -7.86
CA LYS A 59 6.38 -3.89 -8.60
C LYS A 59 5.75 -4.98 -7.72
N ILE A 60 6.26 -5.16 -6.51
CA ILE A 60 5.88 -6.25 -5.61
C ILE A 60 4.75 -5.79 -4.70
N TRP A 61 3.79 -6.66 -4.47
CA TRP A 61 2.69 -6.48 -3.52
C TRP A 61 3.11 -7.08 -2.18
N ASP A 62 3.41 -6.23 -1.22
CA ASP A 62 3.95 -6.64 0.07
C ASP A 62 2.90 -6.57 1.17
N THR A 63 2.86 -7.58 2.04
CA THR A 63 2.11 -7.52 3.29
C THR A 63 2.87 -6.70 4.35
N ILE A 64 2.21 -6.32 5.43
CA ILE A 64 2.82 -5.56 6.55
C ILE A 64 4.16 -6.18 7.01
N PRO A 65 4.30 -7.49 7.24
CA PRO A 65 5.59 -8.07 7.59
C PRO A 65 6.70 -7.80 6.58
N ALA A 66 6.39 -7.93 5.29
CA ALA A 66 7.37 -7.67 4.24
C ALA A 66 7.69 -6.18 4.11
N LEU A 67 6.67 -5.32 4.25
CA LEU A 67 6.81 -3.87 4.29
C LEU A 67 7.77 -3.42 5.40
N ILE A 68 7.62 -3.97 6.62
CA ILE A 68 8.50 -3.67 7.75
C ILE A 68 9.94 -4.12 7.47
N LEU A 69 10.12 -5.33 6.92
CA LEU A 69 11.46 -5.86 6.60
C LEU A 69 12.19 -5.02 5.56
N LYS A 70 11.46 -4.56 4.54
CA LYS A 70 12.03 -3.76 3.46
C LYS A 70 12.24 -2.29 3.83
N GLY A 71 11.46 -1.78 4.78
CA GLY A 71 11.45 -0.37 5.18
C GLY A 71 10.81 0.56 4.15
N HIS A 72 10.19 0.03 3.10
CA HIS A 72 9.51 0.83 2.08
C HIS A 72 8.41 0.06 1.37
N GLY A 73 7.44 0.77 0.81
CA GLY A 73 6.38 0.26 -0.04
C GLY A 73 5.79 1.36 -0.93
N ASP A 74 5.05 0.96 -1.93
CA ASP A 74 4.36 1.90 -2.83
C ASP A 74 2.87 2.06 -2.47
N CYS A 75 2.13 2.81 -3.29
CA CYS A 75 0.75 3.16 -3.01
C CYS A 75 -0.15 1.94 -2.74
N LYS A 76 0.00 0.84 -3.46
CA LYS A 76 -0.82 -0.37 -3.27
C LYS A 76 -0.58 -1.03 -1.91
N THR A 77 0.68 -1.20 -1.54
CA THR A 77 1.10 -1.80 -0.27
C THR A 77 0.74 -0.93 0.93
N LEU A 78 1.06 0.37 0.86
CA LEU A 78 0.81 1.31 1.94
C LEU A 78 -0.69 1.52 2.18
N THR A 79 -1.49 1.60 1.10
CA THR A 79 -2.94 1.71 1.21
C THR A 79 -3.56 0.44 1.77
N ALA A 80 -3.13 -0.75 1.34
CA ALA A 80 -3.65 -2.00 1.88
C ALA A 80 -3.38 -2.12 3.38
N ALA A 81 -2.16 -1.84 3.83
CA ALA A 81 -1.79 -1.83 5.24
C ALA A 81 -2.64 -0.83 6.04
N ARG A 82 -2.84 0.38 5.51
CA ARG A 82 -3.63 1.41 6.19
C ARG A 82 -5.12 1.05 6.28
N VAL A 83 -5.70 0.51 5.21
CA VAL A 83 -7.09 0.04 5.21
C VAL A 83 -7.27 -1.08 6.23
N ALA A 84 -6.35 -2.04 6.30
CA ALA A 84 -6.37 -3.12 7.28
C ALA A 84 -6.38 -2.59 8.73
N GLU A 85 -5.55 -1.60 9.03
CA GLU A 85 -5.53 -0.94 10.35
C GLU A 85 -6.85 -0.27 10.69
N LEU A 86 -7.40 0.51 9.76
CA LEU A 86 -8.63 1.25 9.97
C LEU A 86 -9.83 0.31 10.16
N ARG A 87 -9.95 -0.74 9.35
CA ARG A 87 -10.98 -1.75 9.50
C ARG A 87 -10.87 -2.48 10.83
N ARG A 88 -9.67 -2.83 11.26
CA ARG A 88 -9.43 -3.44 12.57
C ARG A 88 -9.82 -2.52 13.72
N ALA A 89 -9.64 -1.22 13.57
CA ALA A 89 -10.08 -0.22 14.54
C ALA A 89 -11.60 0.04 14.50
N GLY A 90 -12.36 -0.66 13.65
CA GLY A 90 -13.80 -0.56 13.52
C GLY A 90 -14.30 0.54 12.58
N TYR A 91 -13.43 1.14 11.80
CA TYR A 91 -13.82 2.13 10.81
C TYR A 91 -14.20 1.48 9.48
N ASP A 92 -15.13 2.10 8.78
CA ASP A 92 -15.36 1.80 7.37
C ASP A 92 -14.19 2.41 6.56
N ALA A 93 -13.46 1.55 5.86
CA ALA A 93 -12.33 1.95 5.04
C ALA A 93 -12.19 1.05 3.81
N ARG A 94 -11.87 1.65 2.67
CA ARG A 94 -11.64 0.93 1.43
C ARG A 94 -10.56 1.59 0.59
N PRO A 95 -9.83 0.81 -0.23
CA PRO A 95 -8.93 1.37 -1.22
C PRO A 95 -9.74 2.00 -2.35
N VAL A 96 -9.19 3.05 -2.95
CA VAL A 96 -9.73 3.66 -4.17
C VAL A 96 -8.56 3.96 -5.11
N HIS A 97 -8.58 3.36 -6.27
CA HIS A 97 -7.60 3.65 -7.29
C HIS A 97 -8.03 4.81 -8.18
N ARG A 98 -7.06 5.59 -8.64
CA ARG A 98 -7.22 6.64 -9.64
C ARG A 98 -6.22 6.39 -10.75
N TRP A 99 -6.69 6.33 -11.96
CA TRP A 99 -5.83 6.24 -13.12
C TRP A 99 -5.09 7.56 -13.34
N ILE A 100 -3.81 7.47 -13.61
CA ILE A 100 -3.00 8.60 -14.06
C ILE A 100 -3.02 8.52 -15.58
N MET A 101 -3.72 9.46 -16.20
CA MET A 101 -3.80 9.55 -17.66
C MET A 101 -2.50 10.13 -18.19
N PRO A 102 -1.68 9.40 -18.97
CA PRO A 102 -0.57 9.98 -19.68
C PRO A 102 -1.09 10.91 -20.79
N GLU A 103 -0.33 11.94 -21.08
CA GLU A 103 -0.57 12.73 -22.27
C GLU A 103 -0.17 11.89 -23.50
N GLY A 104 -1.15 11.26 -24.18
CA GLY A 104 -0.89 10.49 -25.39
C GLY A 104 -1.92 9.41 -25.68
N PRO A 105 -1.82 8.78 -26.87
CA PRO A 105 -2.80 7.81 -27.36
C PRO A 105 -2.72 6.42 -26.70
N GLU A 106 -1.73 6.18 -25.85
CA GLU A 106 -1.50 4.83 -25.28
C GLU A 106 -2.39 4.49 -24.08
N GLY A 107 -3.25 5.42 -23.65
CA GLY A 107 -4.16 5.23 -22.52
C GLY A 107 -3.47 5.24 -21.14
N PRO A 108 -4.21 4.98 -20.06
CA PRO A 108 -3.67 5.05 -18.70
C PRO A 108 -2.68 3.91 -18.46
N THR A 109 -1.41 4.26 -18.25
CA THR A 109 -0.32 3.32 -17.99
C THR A 109 0.05 3.19 -16.52
N ASP A 110 -0.47 4.07 -15.68
CA ASP A 110 -0.16 4.09 -14.25
C ASP A 110 -1.42 4.39 -13.43
N PHE A 111 -1.40 4.04 -12.17
CA PHE A 111 -2.49 4.31 -11.25
C PHE A 111 -1.95 4.70 -9.87
N HIS A 112 -2.75 5.44 -9.11
CA HIS A 112 -2.48 5.79 -7.73
C HIS A 112 -3.61 5.30 -6.84
N ILE A 113 -3.27 4.79 -5.64
CA ILE A 113 -4.25 4.22 -4.71
C ILE A 113 -4.30 5.07 -3.46
N LEU A 114 -5.52 5.41 -3.05
CA LEU A 114 -5.86 6.20 -1.88
C LEU A 114 -6.73 5.37 -0.92
N VAL A 115 -6.87 5.84 0.29
CA VAL A 115 -7.86 5.34 1.26
C VAL A 115 -9.07 6.27 1.26
N LEU A 116 -10.28 5.71 1.24
CA LEU A 116 -11.51 6.39 1.60
C LEU A 116 -12.04 5.78 2.90
N THR A 117 -12.33 6.61 3.91
CA THR A 117 -12.75 6.16 5.23
C THR A 117 -13.68 7.13 5.93
N ASN A 118 -14.47 6.63 6.90
CA ASN A 118 -15.24 7.44 7.82
C ASN A 118 -14.48 7.83 9.10
N ALA A 119 -13.24 7.38 9.25
CA ALA A 119 -12.35 7.80 10.33
C ALA A 119 -12.03 9.29 10.25
N ARG A 120 -11.53 9.85 11.36
CA ARG A 120 -11.05 11.23 11.44
C ARG A 120 -9.62 11.22 11.97
N GLY A 121 -8.80 12.13 11.47
CA GLY A 121 -7.39 12.22 11.89
C GLY A 121 -6.63 13.29 11.12
N PRO A 122 -5.41 13.61 11.55
CA PRO A 122 -4.61 14.68 10.94
C PRO A 122 -4.17 14.38 9.48
N THR A 123 -4.19 13.12 9.09
CA THR A 123 -3.81 12.66 7.74
C THR A 123 -5.01 12.45 6.81
N ILE A 124 -6.23 12.58 7.36
CA ILE A 124 -7.49 12.34 6.64
C ILE A 124 -8.16 13.71 6.41
N ASN A 125 -8.53 14.01 5.18
CA ASN A 125 -9.21 15.26 4.85
C ASN A 125 -10.70 15.25 5.26
N ALA A 126 -11.41 16.37 5.06
CA ALA A 126 -12.80 16.52 5.47
C ALA A 126 -13.76 15.53 4.78
N GLU A 127 -13.44 15.13 3.55
CA GLU A 127 -14.21 14.17 2.74
C GLU A 127 -13.90 12.72 3.06
N GLY A 128 -12.95 12.45 3.96
CA GLY A 128 -12.53 11.09 4.34
C GLY A 128 -11.43 10.48 3.47
N TRP A 129 -10.75 11.27 2.67
CA TRP A 129 -9.62 10.81 1.86
C TRP A 129 -8.30 10.88 2.62
N GLU A 130 -7.50 9.83 2.47
CA GLU A 130 -6.13 9.74 2.98
C GLU A 130 -5.20 9.21 1.89
N ASP A 131 -4.02 9.80 1.80
CA ASP A 131 -2.96 9.36 0.89
C ASP A 131 -1.73 8.88 1.70
N PRO A 132 -1.64 7.60 2.03
CA PRO A 132 -0.52 7.07 2.80
C PRO A 132 0.83 7.27 2.12
N SER A 133 0.85 7.29 0.79
CA SER A 133 2.08 7.53 0.02
C SER A 133 2.64 8.93 0.27
N LYS A 134 1.79 9.95 0.24
CA LYS A 134 2.19 11.33 0.53
C LYS A 134 2.62 11.50 1.99
N VAL A 135 1.88 10.91 2.92
CA VAL A 135 2.25 10.94 4.36
C VAL A 135 3.64 10.33 4.57
N LEU A 136 3.99 9.31 3.80
CA LEU A 136 5.26 8.57 3.92
C LEU A 136 6.35 9.01 2.93
N GLY A 137 6.20 10.20 2.35
CA GLY A 137 7.26 10.87 1.61
C GLY A 137 7.21 10.74 0.09
N MET A 138 6.04 10.40 -0.48
CA MET A 138 5.84 10.53 -1.92
C MET A 138 5.78 12.01 -2.28
N GLU A 139 6.78 12.49 -3.00
CA GLU A 139 6.75 13.84 -3.57
C GLU A 139 5.93 13.84 -4.87
N ALA A 140 5.29 14.97 -5.17
CA ALA A 140 4.48 15.14 -6.39
C ALA A 140 5.31 15.14 -7.69
N ASN A 141 6.64 15.01 -7.60
CA ASN A 141 7.57 15.10 -8.70
C ASN A 141 8.11 13.72 -9.07
N GLU A 142 7.93 13.30 -10.33
CA GLU A 142 8.41 12.00 -10.86
C GLU A 142 9.92 11.74 -10.62
N ASN A 143 10.73 12.78 -10.55
CA ASN A 143 12.16 12.63 -10.27
C ASN A 143 12.46 12.13 -8.86
N ALA A 144 11.54 12.26 -7.92
CA ALA A 144 11.65 11.68 -6.59
C ALA A 144 11.48 10.15 -6.59
N TYR A 145 10.72 9.62 -7.55
CA TYR A 145 10.51 8.17 -7.71
C TYR A 145 11.77 7.42 -8.15
N MET A 146 12.67 8.10 -8.84
CA MET A 146 13.91 7.52 -9.37
C MET A 146 15.01 7.37 -8.32
N ARG A 147 14.91 8.05 -7.19
CA ARG A 147 15.82 7.92 -6.07
C ARG A 147 15.25 6.90 -5.10
N GLY A 148 15.63 5.64 -5.27
CA GLY A 148 15.29 4.57 -4.32
C GLY A 148 15.57 5.01 -2.87
N PRO A 149 14.81 4.49 -1.88
CA PRO A 149 15.00 4.84 -0.48
C PRO A 149 16.42 4.49 -0.08
N GLN A 150 17.17 5.48 0.36
CA GLN A 150 18.42 5.22 1.07
C GLN A 150 18.05 4.54 2.38
N GLY A 151 18.60 3.37 2.63
CA GLY A 151 18.24 2.43 3.66
C GLY A 151 17.72 3.04 4.96
N VAL A 152 16.54 2.57 5.39
CA VAL A 152 15.97 2.93 6.68
C VAL A 152 16.65 2.06 7.74
N PRO A 153 17.41 2.63 8.69
CA PRO A 153 17.90 1.85 9.83
C PRO A 153 16.69 1.48 10.71
N GLY A 154 16.36 0.22 10.84
CA GLY A 154 15.44 -0.17 11.88
C GLY A 154 14.51 -1.36 11.66
N GLY A 155 14.28 -1.82 10.42
CA GLY A 155 13.37 -2.95 10.15
C GLY A 155 13.76 -4.24 10.88
N GLU A 156 15.03 -4.58 10.90
CA GLU A 156 15.52 -5.78 11.59
C GLU A 156 15.40 -5.71 13.12
N GLY A 157 15.60 -4.54 13.70
CA GLY A 157 15.48 -4.34 15.14
C GLY A 157 14.06 -4.49 15.67
N PHE A 158 13.07 -4.13 14.86
CA PHE A 158 11.65 -4.29 15.18
C PHE A 158 11.25 -5.77 15.15
N PHE A 159 11.65 -6.51 14.13
CA PHE A 159 11.38 -7.95 14.02
C PHE A 159 12.04 -8.76 15.14
N ARG A 160 13.28 -8.44 15.52
CA ARG A 160 13.93 -9.08 16.68
C ARG A 160 13.14 -8.89 17.96
N ARG A 161 12.54 -7.72 18.19
CA ARG A 161 11.70 -7.48 19.38
C ARG A 161 10.34 -8.17 19.33
N LEU A 162 9.73 -8.23 18.16
CA LEU A 162 8.39 -8.82 17.98
C LEU A 162 8.40 -10.35 17.96
N PHE A 163 9.42 -10.95 17.34
CA PHE A 163 9.39 -12.37 17.00
C PHE A 163 10.45 -13.19 17.73
N GLY A 164 11.32 -12.56 18.54
CA GLY A 164 12.36 -13.29 19.27
C GLY A 164 13.36 -14.01 18.34
N TRP A 165 13.48 -13.61 17.08
CA TRP A 165 14.40 -14.21 16.12
C TRP A 165 15.83 -13.77 16.41
N GLY A 166 16.50 -14.55 17.24
CA GLY A 166 17.91 -14.45 17.56
C GLY A 166 18.44 -15.83 17.92
N ARG A 167 19.06 -16.52 16.93
CA ARG A 167 19.77 -17.81 16.95
C ARG A 167 18.98 -19.03 17.35
#